data_17e022bd58812ef5d3df9594a8f1148a
#
_entry.id   17e022bd58812ef5d3df9594a8f1148a
#
_cell.length_a   1.000
_cell.length_b   1.000
_cell.length_c   1.000
_cell.angle_alpha   90.00
_cell.angle_beta   90.00
_cell.angle_gamma   90.00
#
_symmetry.space_group_name_H-M   'P 1'
#
loop_
_entity.id
_entity.type
_entity.pdbx_description
1 polymer ?
#
loop_
_entity_poly.entity_id
_entity_poly.type
_entity_poly.pdbx_seq_one_letter_code
_entity_poly.pdbx_strand_id
1 'polypeptide(L)'
;MIPTSGMIAFNMTEQLSLTVILPTYNERDNIPILIAGILHHVRTPVEVLVVDDNSPDGTWQVVQEIAAREALECKDGKAQVHLLHRTTERGLTSAIWAGIRAATTEAVSWMDCDLAMPPDVIPALIEQLAAGADIAIGSRYVAGGSDRGHSLMARAFSVTINTFASLLLGWGVRDYTSGFVAARREVFDRLTLRGDYGEYCIDLLARARMMGLRVAEVPYACAARASGESKTGGTFVDYLRRGWKYVVTVLKLAALRARGGGSDRSASRGAESVQSVPRIR
;
A
#
# COMPACT_ATOMS: atom_id res chain seq x y z
N MET A 1 -13.64 -53.78 -0.98
CA MET A 1 -13.20 -52.72 -1.91
C MET A 1 -13.41 -51.38 -1.24
N ILE A 2 -12.35 -50.76 -0.76
CA ILE A 2 -12.36 -49.45 -0.08
C ILE A 2 -12.01 -48.43 -1.16
N PRO A 3 -12.80 -47.34 -1.38
CA PRO A 3 -12.44 -46.34 -2.37
C PRO A 3 -11.27 -45.53 -1.84
N THR A 4 -10.22 -45.49 -2.64
CA THR A 4 -9.02 -44.67 -2.46
C THR A 4 -9.40 -43.20 -2.39
N SER A 5 -9.08 -42.60 -1.26
CA SER A 5 -9.13 -41.17 -0.97
C SER A 5 -8.42 -40.37 -2.07
N GLY A 6 -9.19 -39.54 -2.78
CA GLY A 6 -8.62 -38.60 -3.73
C GLY A 6 -7.74 -37.59 -2.98
N MET A 7 -6.46 -37.64 -3.26
CA MET A 7 -5.54 -36.54 -2.95
C MET A 7 -6.05 -35.30 -3.70
N ILE A 8 -6.58 -34.35 -2.95
CA ILE A 8 -6.79 -32.98 -3.46
C ILE A 8 -5.41 -32.46 -3.80
N ALA A 9 -5.10 -32.40 -5.09
CA ALA A 9 -3.93 -31.70 -5.58
C ALA A 9 -4.03 -30.26 -5.07
N PHE A 10 -3.14 -29.87 -4.15
CA PHE A 10 -2.89 -28.49 -3.84
C PHE A 10 -2.40 -27.86 -5.16
N ASN A 11 -3.29 -27.16 -5.84
CA ASN A 11 -2.92 -26.30 -6.96
C ASN A 11 -1.83 -25.38 -6.42
N MET A 12 -0.62 -25.45 -6.99
CA MET A 12 0.41 -24.46 -6.81
C MET A 12 -0.24 -23.13 -7.23
N THR A 13 -0.63 -22.33 -6.26
CA THR A 13 -1.09 -20.96 -6.46
C THR A 13 -0.02 -20.29 -7.33
N GLU A 14 -0.41 -19.82 -8.52
CA GLU A 14 0.48 -19.02 -9.37
C GLU A 14 1.09 -17.93 -8.49
N GLN A 15 2.40 -17.97 -8.33
CA GLN A 15 3.12 -17.00 -7.53
C GLN A 15 3.11 -15.69 -8.29
N LEU A 16 2.35 -14.71 -7.79
CA LEU A 16 2.30 -13.37 -8.37
C LEU A 16 3.70 -12.76 -8.44
N SER A 17 4.08 -12.31 -9.62
CA SER A 17 5.29 -11.50 -9.79
C SER A 17 5.10 -10.14 -9.10
N LEU A 18 6.15 -9.63 -8.45
CA LEU A 18 6.08 -8.48 -7.56
C LEU A 18 7.12 -7.43 -7.88
N THR A 19 6.72 -6.16 -7.98
CA THR A 19 7.62 -5.01 -7.87
C THR A 19 7.47 -4.36 -6.49
N VAL A 20 8.54 -4.32 -5.69
CA VAL A 20 8.61 -3.56 -4.45
C VAL A 20 9.19 -2.19 -4.73
N ILE A 21 8.38 -1.16 -4.58
CA ILE A 21 8.72 0.24 -4.84
C ILE A 21 9.22 0.87 -3.56
N LEU A 22 10.42 1.43 -3.58
CA LEU A 22 11.07 2.07 -2.45
C LEU A 22 11.29 3.57 -2.76
N PRO A 23 10.37 4.45 -2.33
CA PRO A 23 10.57 5.90 -2.50
C PRO A 23 11.64 6.39 -1.53
N THR A 24 12.73 6.98 -2.05
CA THR A 24 13.89 7.40 -1.25
C THR A 24 14.19 8.88 -1.36
N TYR A 25 14.57 9.45 -0.21
CA TYR A 25 15.25 10.73 -0.10
C TYR A 25 16.09 10.75 1.17
N ASN A 26 17.43 10.75 1.05
CA ASN A 26 18.39 10.64 2.17
C ASN A 26 18.18 9.38 3.02
N GLU A 27 18.35 8.21 2.38
CA GLU A 27 18.21 6.89 3.02
C GLU A 27 19.45 6.00 2.78
N ARG A 28 20.62 6.61 2.59
CA ARG A 28 21.87 5.91 2.20
C ARG A 28 22.20 4.72 3.10
N ASP A 29 22.04 4.88 4.41
CA ASP A 29 22.42 3.85 5.39
C ASP A 29 21.37 2.74 5.53
N ASN A 30 20.09 3.07 5.29
CA ASN A 30 18.98 2.15 5.44
C ASN A 30 18.75 1.30 4.18
N ILE A 31 18.98 1.86 2.99
CA ILE A 31 18.56 1.23 1.73
C ILE A 31 19.25 -0.12 1.45
N PRO A 32 20.55 -0.33 1.74
CA PRO A 32 21.18 -1.63 1.54
C PRO A 32 20.58 -2.72 2.43
N ILE A 33 20.27 -2.38 3.68
CA ILE A 33 19.68 -3.29 4.67
C ILE A 33 18.27 -3.68 4.22
N LEU A 34 17.49 -2.71 3.78
CA LEU A 34 16.11 -2.93 3.33
C LEU A 34 16.06 -3.80 2.08
N ILE A 35 16.88 -3.51 1.05
CA ILE A 35 16.96 -4.32 -0.17
C ILE A 35 17.34 -5.76 0.17
N ALA A 36 18.40 -5.98 0.96
CA ALA A 36 18.81 -7.31 1.38
C ALA A 36 17.69 -8.04 2.15
N GLY A 37 16.98 -7.36 3.03
CA GLY A 37 15.83 -7.91 3.76
C GLY A 37 14.69 -8.33 2.81
N ILE A 38 14.34 -7.51 1.82
CA ILE A 38 13.31 -7.85 0.82
C ILE A 38 13.72 -9.08 0.03
N LEU A 39 14.93 -9.11 -0.52
CA LEU A 39 15.44 -10.24 -1.31
C LEU A 39 15.54 -11.53 -0.48
N HIS A 40 15.79 -11.41 0.83
CA HIS A 40 15.82 -12.55 1.75
C HIS A 40 14.45 -13.15 2.02
N HIS A 41 13.42 -12.33 2.23
CA HIS A 41 12.11 -12.78 2.68
C HIS A 41 11.14 -13.07 1.52
N VAL A 42 11.23 -12.36 0.40
CA VAL A 42 10.34 -12.56 -0.75
C VAL A 42 10.83 -13.70 -1.62
N ARG A 43 10.04 -14.76 -1.78
CA ARG A 43 10.38 -15.99 -2.52
C ARG A 43 9.80 -16.05 -3.93
N THR A 44 8.84 -15.19 -4.24
CA THR A 44 8.29 -15.02 -5.60
C THR A 44 9.29 -14.25 -6.47
N PRO A 45 9.15 -14.29 -7.81
CA PRO A 45 9.90 -13.38 -8.67
C PRO A 45 9.68 -11.93 -8.22
N VAL A 46 10.75 -11.25 -7.83
CA VAL A 46 10.71 -9.92 -7.23
C VAL A 46 11.63 -8.94 -7.94
N GLU A 47 11.10 -7.78 -8.26
CA GLU A 47 11.83 -6.60 -8.68
C GLU A 47 11.80 -5.57 -7.54
N VAL A 48 12.95 -5.12 -7.07
CA VAL A 48 13.07 -4.00 -6.13
C VAL A 48 13.37 -2.75 -6.93
N LEU A 49 12.39 -1.84 -7.02
CA LEU A 49 12.50 -0.58 -7.74
C LEU A 49 12.67 0.57 -6.77
N VAL A 50 13.90 1.07 -6.63
CA VAL A 50 14.17 2.27 -5.84
C VAL A 50 13.87 3.50 -6.67
N VAL A 51 13.02 4.38 -6.16
CA VAL A 51 12.66 5.67 -6.78
C VAL A 51 13.26 6.79 -5.95
N ASP A 52 14.40 7.30 -6.41
CA ASP A 52 15.19 8.29 -5.66
C ASP A 52 14.97 9.72 -6.16
N ASP A 53 14.62 10.62 -5.25
CA ASP A 53 14.34 12.03 -5.50
C ASP A 53 15.60 12.90 -5.47
N ASN A 54 16.66 12.45 -6.13
CA ASN A 54 17.96 13.12 -6.22
C ASN A 54 18.55 13.39 -4.83
N SER A 55 18.70 12.32 -4.05
CA SER A 55 19.27 12.38 -2.71
C SER A 55 20.69 12.94 -2.71
N PRO A 56 20.96 14.00 -1.94
CA PRO A 56 22.32 14.60 -1.86
C PRO A 56 23.31 13.78 -1.02
N ASP A 57 22.83 12.80 -0.23
CA ASP A 57 23.67 11.95 0.65
C ASP A 57 24.33 10.78 -0.10
N GLY A 58 24.04 10.60 -1.39
CA GLY A 58 24.57 9.49 -2.19
C GLY A 58 23.74 8.21 -2.15
N THR A 59 22.49 8.26 -1.71
CA THR A 59 21.57 7.11 -1.74
C THR A 59 21.51 6.45 -3.11
N TRP A 60 21.28 7.22 -4.17
CA TRP A 60 21.13 6.68 -5.52
C TRP A 60 22.42 6.02 -6.07
N GLN A 61 23.61 6.51 -5.69
CA GLN A 61 24.86 5.87 -6.06
C GLN A 61 25.01 4.48 -5.43
N VAL A 62 24.67 4.37 -4.13
CA VAL A 62 24.67 3.10 -3.43
C VAL A 62 23.70 2.10 -4.08
N VAL A 63 22.52 2.56 -4.51
CA VAL A 63 21.56 1.71 -5.22
C VAL A 63 22.10 1.25 -6.57
N GLN A 64 22.81 2.11 -7.33
CA GLN A 64 23.45 1.72 -8.57
C GLN A 64 24.50 0.61 -8.37
N GLU A 65 25.31 0.73 -7.32
CA GLU A 65 26.31 -0.31 -6.97
C GLU A 65 25.64 -1.64 -6.62
N ILE A 66 24.56 -1.60 -5.84
CA ILE A 66 23.78 -2.81 -5.48
C ILE A 66 23.18 -3.42 -6.75
N ALA A 67 22.54 -2.64 -7.61
CA ALA A 67 21.92 -3.12 -8.83
C ALA A 67 22.92 -3.78 -9.77
N ALA A 68 24.11 -3.20 -9.92
CA ALA A 68 25.19 -3.77 -10.72
C ALA A 68 25.69 -5.11 -10.15
N ARG A 69 25.84 -5.23 -8.84
CA ARG A 69 26.25 -6.48 -8.17
C ARG A 69 25.17 -7.55 -8.32
N GLU A 70 23.92 -7.25 -8.01
CA GLU A 70 22.83 -8.21 -8.10
C GLU A 70 22.62 -8.72 -9.54
N ALA A 71 22.82 -7.88 -10.55
CA ALA A 71 22.74 -8.27 -11.95
C ALA A 71 23.82 -9.30 -12.34
N LEU A 72 24.97 -9.30 -11.65
CA LEU A 72 26.06 -10.29 -11.86
C LEU A 72 25.81 -11.59 -11.10
N GLU A 73 25.19 -11.51 -9.92
CA GLU A 73 25.01 -12.64 -8.99
C GLU A 73 23.71 -13.43 -9.29
N CYS A 74 22.62 -12.75 -9.66
CA CYS A 74 21.31 -13.34 -9.89
C CYS A 74 21.18 -13.89 -11.33
N LYS A 75 21.71 -15.11 -11.56
CA LYS A 75 21.68 -15.75 -12.89
C LYS A 75 20.32 -16.30 -13.31
N ASP A 76 19.41 -16.51 -12.37
CA ASP A 76 18.09 -17.08 -12.63
C ASP A 76 17.01 -16.02 -12.90
N GLY A 77 17.35 -14.72 -12.82
CA GLY A 77 16.46 -13.60 -13.10
C GLY A 77 15.29 -13.44 -12.13
N LYS A 78 15.28 -14.18 -11.01
CA LYS A 78 14.17 -14.14 -10.05
C LYS A 78 14.18 -12.93 -9.16
N ALA A 79 15.34 -12.33 -8.93
CA ALA A 79 15.50 -11.12 -8.13
C ALA A 79 16.24 -10.06 -8.94
N GLN A 80 15.71 -8.86 -8.99
CA GLN A 80 16.32 -7.75 -9.72
C GLN A 80 16.21 -6.46 -8.88
N VAL A 81 17.23 -5.61 -8.97
CA VAL A 81 17.25 -4.31 -8.32
C VAL A 81 17.42 -3.24 -9.40
N HIS A 82 16.52 -2.26 -9.41
CA HIS A 82 16.51 -1.16 -10.36
C HIS A 82 16.46 0.19 -9.65
N LEU A 83 17.00 1.20 -10.31
CA LEU A 83 16.97 2.59 -9.86
C LEU A 83 16.20 3.45 -10.87
N LEU A 84 15.18 4.16 -10.37
CA LEU A 84 14.56 5.29 -11.06
C LEU A 84 15.00 6.58 -10.38
N HIS A 85 16.03 7.23 -10.93
CA HIS A 85 16.59 8.48 -10.41
C HIS A 85 15.82 9.68 -10.97
N ARG A 86 15.09 10.42 -10.10
CA ARG A 86 14.29 11.58 -10.48
C ARG A 86 15.00 12.87 -10.11
N THR A 87 15.42 13.63 -11.10
CA THR A 87 16.21 14.86 -10.90
C THR A 87 15.36 16.14 -10.87
N THR A 88 14.15 16.10 -11.40
CA THR A 88 13.28 17.27 -11.58
C THR A 88 12.03 17.27 -10.72
N GLU A 89 11.61 16.12 -10.23
CA GLU A 89 10.42 15.96 -9.41
C GLU A 89 10.79 15.50 -8.00
N ARG A 90 9.96 15.89 -7.02
CA ARG A 90 10.09 15.46 -5.63
C ARG A 90 8.72 15.21 -5.01
N GLY A 91 8.64 14.24 -4.13
CA GLY A 91 7.47 13.99 -3.31
C GLY A 91 7.12 12.51 -3.22
N LEU A 92 6.70 12.09 -2.03
CA LEU A 92 6.41 10.69 -1.68
C LEU A 92 5.38 10.07 -2.64
N THR A 93 4.22 10.69 -2.76
CA THR A 93 3.12 10.16 -3.57
C THR A 93 3.48 10.08 -5.06
N SER A 94 4.18 11.11 -5.59
CA SER A 94 4.64 11.11 -6.97
C SER A 94 5.76 10.10 -7.23
N ALA A 95 6.62 9.81 -6.23
CA ALA A 95 7.64 8.77 -6.33
C ALA A 95 7.01 7.37 -6.38
N ILE A 96 6.08 7.08 -5.47
CA ILE A 96 5.32 5.82 -5.49
C ILE A 96 4.58 5.67 -6.83
N TRP A 97 3.93 6.73 -7.30
CA TRP A 97 3.21 6.71 -8.58
C TRP A 97 4.12 6.46 -9.79
N ALA A 98 5.30 7.06 -9.81
CA ALA A 98 6.29 6.82 -10.85
C ALA A 98 6.75 5.34 -10.84
N GLY A 99 6.97 4.76 -9.66
CA GLY A 99 7.29 3.35 -9.50
C GLY A 99 6.16 2.43 -9.99
N ILE A 100 4.91 2.69 -9.64
CA ILE A 100 3.74 1.93 -10.10
C ILE A 100 3.64 1.94 -11.63
N ARG A 101 3.88 3.09 -12.25
CA ARG A 101 3.85 3.22 -13.72
C ARG A 101 5.01 2.53 -14.43
N ALA A 102 6.16 2.41 -13.77
CA ALA A 102 7.33 1.71 -14.31
C ALA A 102 7.23 0.18 -14.12
N ALA A 103 6.49 -0.28 -13.11
CA ALA A 103 6.33 -1.69 -12.82
C ALA A 103 5.62 -2.45 -13.95
N THR A 104 6.15 -3.64 -14.28
CA THR A 104 5.59 -4.54 -15.30
C THR A 104 5.02 -5.83 -14.71
N THR A 105 5.20 -6.06 -13.41
CA THR A 105 4.74 -7.23 -12.67
C THR A 105 3.24 -7.20 -12.38
N GLU A 106 2.68 -8.34 -11.94
CA GLU A 106 1.24 -8.49 -11.65
C GLU A 106 0.81 -7.77 -10.37
N ALA A 107 1.74 -7.67 -9.42
CA ALA A 107 1.53 -6.97 -8.15
C ALA A 107 2.60 -5.91 -7.92
N VAL A 108 2.23 -4.85 -7.21
CA VAL A 108 3.13 -3.82 -6.72
C VAL A 108 3.00 -3.73 -5.20
N SER A 109 4.10 -3.45 -4.52
CA SER A 109 4.11 -3.12 -3.10
C SER A 109 4.98 -1.90 -2.87
N TRP A 110 4.70 -1.13 -1.84
CA TRP A 110 5.58 -0.05 -1.41
C TRP A 110 5.61 0.07 0.11
N MET A 111 6.69 0.60 0.61
CA MET A 111 6.95 0.82 2.04
C MET A 111 7.94 1.95 2.25
N ASP A 112 7.97 2.50 3.47
CA ASP A 112 8.97 3.49 3.85
C ASP A 112 10.36 2.85 4.00
N CYS A 113 11.42 3.61 3.70
CA CYS A 113 12.79 3.10 3.69
C CYS A 113 13.53 3.24 5.04
N ASP A 114 12.84 3.63 6.10
CA ASP A 114 13.41 3.90 7.43
C ASP A 114 13.50 2.66 8.35
N LEU A 115 13.24 1.46 7.79
CA LEU A 115 13.23 0.17 8.48
C LEU A 115 12.16 0.03 9.58
N ALA A 116 11.19 0.95 9.66
CA ALA A 116 10.07 0.84 10.60
C ALA A 116 9.03 -0.22 10.16
N MET A 117 9.00 -0.55 8.87
CA MET A 117 8.16 -1.56 8.27
C MET A 117 9.01 -2.80 7.95
N PRO A 118 8.81 -3.95 8.63
CA PRO A 118 9.67 -5.12 8.45
C PRO A 118 9.36 -5.84 7.13
N PRO A 119 10.39 -6.16 6.30
CA PRO A 119 10.21 -6.80 5.00
C PRO A 119 9.60 -8.20 5.04
N ASP A 120 9.70 -8.91 6.17
CA ASP A 120 9.12 -10.25 6.39
C ASP A 120 7.58 -10.28 6.36
N VAL A 121 6.94 -9.10 6.39
CA VAL A 121 5.48 -8.96 6.23
C VAL A 121 5.04 -8.98 4.76
N ILE A 122 5.93 -8.67 3.81
CA ILE A 122 5.60 -8.64 2.38
C ILE A 122 4.97 -9.96 1.90
N PRO A 123 5.51 -11.15 2.21
CA PRO A 123 4.89 -12.41 1.80
C PRO A 123 3.42 -12.53 2.22
N ALA A 124 3.10 -12.14 3.46
CA ALA A 124 1.73 -12.19 3.96
C ALA A 124 0.79 -11.19 3.23
N LEU A 125 1.30 -10.03 2.80
CA LEU A 125 0.54 -9.11 1.94
C LEU A 125 0.23 -9.75 0.58
N ILE A 126 1.21 -10.40 -0.04
CA ILE A 126 1.04 -11.08 -1.34
C ILE A 126 0.09 -12.27 -1.23
N GLU A 127 0.12 -13.02 -0.12
CA GLU A 127 -0.84 -14.09 0.15
C GLU A 127 -2.28 -13.58 0.18
N GLN A 128 -2.53 -12.37 0.72
CA GLN A 128 -3.87 -11.76 0.67
C GLN A 128 -4.29 -11.43 -0.77
N LEU A 129 -3.37 -10.95 -1.62
CA LEU A 129 -3.66 -10.73 -3.04
C LEU A 129 -3.95 -12.06 -3.75
N ALA A 130 -3.19 -13.10 -3.49
CA ALA A 130 -3.42 -14.44 -4.04
C ALA A 130 -4.77 -15.02 -3.56
N ALA A 131 -5.20 -14.72 -2.33
CA ALA A 131 -6.51 -15.06 -1.78
C ALA A 131 -7.67 -14.20 -2.37
N GLY A 132 -7.35 -13.31 -3.32
CA GLY A 132 -8.32 -12.53 -4.09
C GLY A 132 -8.61 -11.14 -3.50
N ALA A 133 -7.78 -10.60 -2.62
CA ALA A 133 -7.81 -9.17 -2.32
C ALA A 133 -7.27 -8.37 -3.52
N ASP A 134 -7.79 -7.17 -3.72
CA ASP A 134 -7.28 -6.24 -4.72
C ASP A 134 -6.13 -5.39 -4.14
N ILE A 135 -6.26 -5.06 -2.84
CA ILE A 135 -5.27 -4.31 -2.06
C ILE A 135 -5.09 -5.02 -0.72
N ALA A 136 -3.85 -5.16 -0.27
CA ALA A 136 -3.49 -5.62 1.06
C ALA A 136 -2.63 -4.56 1.75
N ILE A 137 -2.91 -4.26 3.02
CA ILE A 137 -2.11 -3.28 3.78
C ILE A 137 -1.56 -3.91 5.05
N GLY A 138 -0.35 -3.52 5.41
CA GLY A 138 0.15 -3.74 6.76
C GLY A 138 -0.63 -2.85 7.74
N SER A 139 -1.15 -3.42 8.81
CA SER A 139 -1.98 -2.70 9.77
C SER A 139 -1.41 -2.82 11.19
N ARG A 140 -1.31 -1.68 11.86
CA ARG A 140 -0.89 -1.59 13.27
C ARG A 140 -2.05 -1.79 14.23
N TYR A 141 -3.29 -1.73 13.74
CA TYR A 141 -4.51 -1.63 14.54
C TYR A 141 -5.45 -2.85 14.44
N VAL A 142 -5.05 -3.89 13.71
CA VAL A 142 -5.70 -5.21 13.75
C VAL A 142 -5.07 -6.11 14.82
N ALA A 143 -5.74 -7.18 15.20
CA ALA A 143 -5.21 -8.15 16.17
C ALA A 143 -3.83 -8.68 15.72
N GLY A 144 -2.82 -8.60 16.58
CA GLY A 144 -1.43 -8.93 16.28
C GLY A 144 -0.58 -7.75 15.77
N GLY A 145 -1.20 -6.63 15.36
CA GLY A 145 -0.48 -5.42 15.01
C GLY A 145 -0.08 -4.57 16.22
N SER A 146 0.95 -3.75 16.06
CA SER A 146 1.37 -2.79 17.10
C SER A 146 2.15 -1.62 16.51
N ASP A 147 2.10 -0.50 17.21
CA ASP A 147 2.88 0.70 16.89
C ASP A 147 3.86 0.98 18.06
N ARG A 148 5.08 0.51 17.92
CA ARG A 148 6.16 0.71 18.91
C ARG A 148 7.17 1.76 18.45
N GLY A 149 7.14 2.13 17.17
CA GLY A 149 8.11 3.04 16.56
C GLY A 149 7.81 4.51 16.75
N HIS A 150 6.57 4.88 16.99
CA HIS A 150 6.15 6.26 17.05
C HIS A 150 5.99 6.77 18.49
N SER A 151 6.20 8.07 18.69
CA SER A 151 5.93 8.75 19.96
C SER A 151 4.46 8.61 20.36
N LEU A 152 4.16 8.74 21.67
CA LEU A 152 2.78 8.70 22.18
C LEU A 152 1.88 9.72 21.47
N MET A 153 2.40 10.91 21.18
CA MET A 153 1.69 11.97 20.49
C MET A 153 1.36 11.55 19.03
N ALA A 154 2.34 11.04 18.29
CA ALA A 154 2.15 10.58 16.92
C ALA A 154 1.12 9.41 16.85
N ARG A 155 1.19 8.49 17.82
CA ARG A 155 0.22 7.39 17.95
C ARG A 155 -1.19 7.90 18.24
N ALA A 156 -1.34 8.87 19.17
CA ALA A 156 -2.63 9.48 19.48
C ALA A 156 -3.23 10.17 18.25
N PHE A 157 -2.44 10.92 17.48
CA PHE A 157 -2.88 11.51 16.22
C PHE A 157 -3.29 10.44 15.20
N SER A 158 -2.48 9.39 15.03
CA SER A 158 -2.80 8.30 14.11
C SER A 158 -4.10 7.59 14.48
N VAL A 159 -4.29 7.24 15.76
CA VAL A 159 -5.54 6.61 16.25
C VAL A 159 -6.73 7.53 16.02
N THR A 160 -6.59 8.84 16.33
CA THR A 160 -7.67 9.82 16.13
C THR A 160 -8.09 9.90 14.66
N ILE A 161 -7.13 10.03 13.74
CA ILE A 161 -7.41 10.10 12.29
C ILE A 161 -8.01 8.80 11.78
N ASN A 162 -7.50 7.65 12.19
CA ASN A 162 -8.04 6.35 11.79
C ASN A 162 -9.48 6.14 12.30
N THR A 163 -9.77 6.54 13.54
CA THR A 163 -11.11 6.49 14.10
C THR A 163 -12.05 7.41 13.33
N PHE A 164 -11.63 8.66 13.07
CA PHE A 164 -12.40 9.62 12.29
C PHE A 164 -12.68 9.14 10.86
N ALA A 165 -11.65 8.60 10.18
CA ALA A 165 -11.81 8.00 8.86
C ALA A 165 -12.79 6.80 8.89
N SER A 166 -12.66 5.90 9.87
CA SER A 166 -13.53 4.74 10.01
C SER A 166 -15.00 5.13 10.25
N LEU A 167 -15.25 6.15 11.06
CA LEU A 167 -16.61 6.66 11.30
C LEU A 167 -17.27 7.20 10.03
N LEU A 168 -16.55 7.96 9.22
CA LEU A 168 -17.09 8.63 8.04
C LEU A 168 -17.01 7.78 6.76
N LEU A 169 -15.95 7.00 6.59
CA LEU A 169 -15.69 6.23 5.38
C LEU A 169 -16.04 4.73 5.54
N GLY A 170 -16.29 4.29 6.77
CA GLY A 170 -16.72 2.93 7.12
C GLY A 170 -15.63 2.07 7.76
N TRP A 171 -16.06 1.13 8.60
CA TRP A 171 -15.24 0.28 9.47
C TRP A 171 -14.53 -0.89 8.78
N GLY A 172 -14.52 -0.96 7.46
CA GLY A 172 -13.88 -2.06 6.72
C GLY A 172 -12.35 -1.97 6.62
N VAL A 173 -11.74 -0.89 7.10
CA VAL A 173 -10.30 -0.69 7.25
C VAL A 173 -10.06 -0.05 8.61
N ARG A 174 -9.05 -0.53 9.34
CA ARG A 174 -8.67 0.01 10.67
C ARG A 174 -7.46 0.92 10.61
N ASP A 175 -6.56 0.69 9.65
CA ASP A 175 -5.36 1.52 9.47
C ASP A 175 -5.36 2.23 8.10
N TYR A 176 -6.15 3.29 7.99
CA TYR A 176 -6.19 4.15 6.80
C TYR A 176 -4.90 4.96 6.57
N THR A 177 -4.00 4.98 7.55
CA THR A 177 -2.76 5.77 7.51
C THR A 177 -1.52 4.92 7.31
N SER A 178 -1.69 3.63 7.00
CA SER A 178 -0.56 2.74 6.74
C SER A 178 0.04 3.02 5.36
N GLY A 179 1.34 3.34 5.32
CA GLY A 179 2.12 3.44 4.09
C GLY A 179 2.64 2.09 3.58
N PHE A 180 2.37 0.98 4.27
CA PHE A 180 2.79 -0.36 3.88
C PHE A 180 1.68 -1.04 3.08
N VAL A 181 1.79 -1.06 1.77
CA VAL A 181 0.73 -1.47 0.86
C VAL A 181 1.25 -2.45 -0.17
N ALA A 182 0.46 -3.47 -0.49
CA ALA A 182 0.56 -4.26 -1.70
C ALA A 182 -0.77 -4.21 -2.46
N ALA A 183 -0.73 -4.20 -3.78
CA ALA A 183 -1.93 -4.16 -4.61
C ALA A 183 -1.71 -4.88 -5.93
N ARG A 184 -2.77 -5.41 -6.53
CA ARG A 184 -2.75 -5.84 -7.92
C ARG A 184 -2.49 -4.63 -8.80
N ARG A 185 -1.58 -4.73 -9.74
CA ARG A 185 -1.18 -3.59 -10.58
C ARG A 185 -2.36 -3.05 -11.40
N GLU A 186 -3.27 -3.91 -11.84
CA GLU A 186 -4.49 -3.53 -12.57
C GLU A 186 -5.44 -2.59 -11.81
N VAL A 187 -5.35 -2.51 -10.47
CA VAL A 187 -6.08 -1.54 -9.65
C VAL A 187 -5.77 -0.11 -10.11
N PHE A 188 -4.55 0.13 -10.56
CA PHE A 188 -4.06 1.45 -10.97
C PHE A 188 -4.41 1.84 -12.41
N ASP A 189 -5.01 0.96 -13.17
CA ASP A 189 -5.68 1.31 -14.44
C ASP A 189 -6.96 2.14 -14.19
N ARG A 190 -7.54 2.00 -12.99
CA ARG A 190 -8.78 2.67 -12.57
C ARG A 190 -8.58 3.70 -11.45
N LEU A 191 -7.54 3.55 -10.66
CA LEU A 191 -7.21 4.41 -9.51
C LEU A 191 -5.84 5.05 -9.70
N THR A 192 -5.76 6.36 -9.46
CA THR A 192 -4.48 7.10 -9.38
C THR A 192 -4.22 7.48 -7.94
N LEU A 193 -2.96 7.54 -7.51
CA LEU A 193 -2.59 8.10 -6.21
C LEU A 193 -2.82 9.61 -6.21
N ARG A 194 -3.39 10.14 -5.13
CA ARG A 194 -3.71 11.57 -4.95
C ARG A 194 -3.27 12.00 -3.56
N GLY A 195 -2.76 13.21 -3.45
CA GLY A 195 -2.21 13.77 -2.22
C GLY A 195 -0.71 13.96 -2.32
N ASP A 196 -0.13 14.63 -1.34
CA ASP A 196 1.29 14.99 -1.34
C ASP A 196 2.07 14.12 -0.35
N TYR A 197 1.39 13.62 0.70
CA TYR A 197 2.00 12.92 1.81
C TYR A 197 1.12 11.73 2.26
N GLY A 198 1.13 11.34 3.53
CA GLY A 198 0.43 10.15 4.03
C GLY A 198 -1.09 10.11 3.82
N GLU A 199 -1.75 11.24 3.53
CA GLU A 199 -3.17 11.29 3.21
C GLU A 199 -3.55 10.56 1.92
N TYR A 200 -2.58 10.27 1.05
CA TYR A 200 -2.81 9.49 -0.17
C TYR A 200 -3.37 8.10 0.13
N CYS A 201 -2.96 7.52 1.26
CA CYS A 201 -3.41 6.18 1.64
C CYS A 201 -4.88 6.17 2.01
N ILE A 202 -5.35 7.19 2.76
CA ILE A 202 -6.79 7.38 3.05
C ILE A 202 -7.59 7.52 1.75
N ASP A 203 -7.10 8.35 0.80
CA ASP A 203 -7.77 8.57 -0.48
C ASP A 203 -7.82 7.27 -1.30
N LEU A 204 -6.71 6.55 -1.41
CA LEU A 204 -6.63 5.28 -2.13
C LEU A 204 -7.61 4.25 -1.57
N LEU A 205 -7.52 3.98 -0.26
CA LEU A 205 -8.32 2.93 0.38
C LEU A 205 -9.81 3.25 0.37
N ALA A 206 -10.18 4.50 0.61
CA ALA A 206 -11.58 4.92 0.56
C ALA A 206 -12.17 4.81 -0.85
N ARG A 207 -11.45 5.28 -1.88
CA ARG A 207 -11.92 5.17 -3.27
C ARG A 207 -11.95 3.73 -3.75
N ALA A 208 -10.97 2.91 -3.41
CA ALA A 208 -10.96 1.49 -3.71
C ALA A 208 -12.22 0.81 -3.17
N ARG A 209 -12.56 1.06 -1.90
CA ARG A 209 -13.77 0.51 -1.28
C ARG A 209 -15.06 1.03 -1.90
N MET A 210 -15.13 2.33 -2.26
CA MET A 210 -16.29 2.88 -2.98
C MET A 210 -16.50 2.23 -4.35
N MET A 211 -15.43 1.71 -4.96
CA MET A 211 -15.48 0.96 -6.22
C MET A 211 -15.73 -0.54 -6.03
N GLY A 212 -15.97 -1.00 -4.81
CA GLY A 212 -16.20 -2.41 -4.49
C GLY A 212 -14.95 -3.28 -4.45
N LEU A 213 -13.75 -2.69 -4.47
CA LEU A 213 -12.50 -3.43 -4.37
C LEU A 213 -12.32 -4.00 -2.96
N ARG A 214 -11.74 -5.21 -2.90
CA ARG A 214 -11.47 -5.93 -1.65
C ARG A 214 -10.15 -5.45 -1.04
N VAL A 215 -10.22 -4.89 0.16
CA VAL A 215 -9.06 -4.47 0.95
C VAL A 215 -8.87 -5.44 2.11
N ALA A 216 -7.68 -6.02 2.22
CA ALA A 216 -7.27 -6.88 3.33
C ALA A 216 -6.26 -6.16 4.24
N GLU A 217 -6.23 -6.51 5.52
CA GLU A 217 -5.27 -5.98 6.50
C GLU A 217 -4.45 -7.12 7.09
N VAL A 218 -3.12 -6.97 7.07
CA VAL A 218 -2.15 -7.90 7.65
C VAL A 218 -1.51 -7.25 8.87
N PRO A 219 -1.52 -7.89 10.05
CA PRO A 219 -0.89 -7.31 11.23
C PRO A 219 0.62 -7.18 11.06
N TYR A 220 1.18 -6.06 11.51
CA TYR A 220 2.62 -5.91 11.66
C TYR A 220 2.98 -5.09 12.90
N ALA A 221 4.19 -5.30 13.41
CA ALA A 221 4.76 -4.51 14.48
C ALA A 221 5.63 -3.40 13.87
N CYS A 222 5.13 -2.15 13.91
CA CYS A 222 5.91 -1.00 13.49
C CYS A 222 7.07 -0.79 14.47
N ALA A 223 8.32 -0.88 13.97
CA ALA A 223 9.54 -0.70 14.74
C ALA A 223 9.93 0.80 14.84
N ALA A 224 10.83 1.13 15.76
CA ALA A 224 11.48 2.42 15.73
C ALA A 224 12.38 2.53 14.49
N ARG A 225 12.50 3.72 13.93
CA ARG A 225 13.44 3.99 12.82
C ARG A 225 14.85 3.57 13.23
N ALA A 226 15.56 2.94 12.32
CA ALA A 226 16.93 2.52 12.59
C ALA A 226 17.91 3.70 12.50
N SER A 227 17.71 4.64 11.53
CA SER A 227 18.51 5.85 11.38
C SER A 227 17.70 6.95 10.67
N GLY A 228 18.22 8.19 10.69
CA GLY A 228 17.62 9.35 10.02
C GLY A 228 16.66 10.17 10.90
N GLU A 229 16.45 11.43 10.49
CA GLU A 229 15.52 12.33 11.14
C GLU A 229 14.09 12.15 10.65
N SER A 230 13.12 12.34 11.54
CA SER A 230 11.70 12.29 11.18
C SER A 230 11.35 13.42 10.21
N LYS A 231 11.09 13.09 8.94
CA LYS A 231 10.59 14.06 7.95
C LYS A 231 9.18 14.56 8.27
N THR A 232 8.53 13.97 9.28
CA THR A 232 7.16 14.30 9.69
C THR A 232 7.07 15.53 10.59
N GLY A 233 8.22 16.11 11.00
CA GLY A 233 8.28 17.23 11.94
C GLY A 233 8.18 16.79 13.40
N GLY A 234 8.83 17.54 14.31
CA GLY A 234 8.88 17.26 15.75
C GLY A 234 7.97 18.15 16.58
N THR A 235 7.29 19.15 15.98
CA THR A 235 6.51 20.12 16.74
C THR A 235 5.01 19.85 16.65
N PHE A 236 4.27 20.21 17.69
CA PHE A 236 2.80 20.11 17.72
C PHE A 236 2.14 20.87 16.55
N VAL A 237 2.73 22.00 16.15
CA VAL A 237 2.24 22.81 15.01
C VAL A 237 2.37 22.05 13.69
N ASP A 238 3.47 21.32 13.49
CA ASP A 238 3.67 20.47 12.30
C ASP A 238 2.61 19.37 12.22
N TYR A 239 2.31 18.73 13.36
CA TYR A 239 1.24 17.73 13.43
C TYR A 239 -0.13 18.32 13.10
N LEU A 240 -0.47 19.52 13.62
CA LEU A 240 -1.74 20.19 13.29
C LEU A 240 -1.82 20.57 11.81
N ARG A 241 -0.74 21.15 11.25
CA ARG A 241 -0.71 21.57 9.85
C ARG A 241 -0.86 20.38 8.89
N ARG A 242 -0.21 19.26 9.20
CA ARG A 242 -0.32 18.03 8.41
C ARG A 242 -1.62 17.31 8.69
N GLY A 243 -2.04 17.22 9.95
CA GLY A 243 -3.31 16.62 10.35
C GLY A 243 -4.52 17.24 9.66
N TRP A 244 -4.47 18.56 9.38
CA TRP A 244 -5.53 19.24 8.64
C TRP A 244 -5.73 18.66 7.23
N LYS A 245 -4.65 18.29 6.51
CA LYS A 245 -4.77 17.65 5.19
C LYS A 245 -5.52 16.32 5.27
N TYR A 246 -5.25 15.52 6.30
CA TYR A 246 -5.97 14.26 6.53
C TYR A 246 -7.45 14.50 6.80
N VAL A 247 -7.80 15.46 7.67
CA VAL A 247 -9.20 15.81 7.98
C VAL A 247 -9.94 16.27 6.72
N VAL A 248 -9.34 17.18 5.94
CA VAL A 248 -9.93 17.67 4.69
C VAL A 248 -10.14 16.54 3.70
N THR A 249 -9.19 15.62 3.58
CA THR A 249 -9.30 14.45 2.70
C THR A 249 -10.44 13.54 3.13
N VAL A 250 -10.55 13.21 4.41
CA VAL A 250 -11.67 12.41 4.95
C VAL A 250 -13.03 13.07 4.68
N LEU A 251 -13.15 14.38 4.91
CA LEU A 251 -14.41 15.10 4.67
C LEU A 251 -14.79 15.14 3.18
N LYS A 252 -13.83 15.38 2.28
CA LYS A 252 -14.07 15.31 0.83
C LYS A 252 -14.55 13.93 0.39
N LEU A 253 -13.91 12.88 0.89
CA LEU A 253 -14.29 11.50 0.58
C LEU A 253 -15.64 11.11 1.17
N ALA A 254 -15.97 11.55 2.38
CA ALA A 254 -17.28 11.36 2.98
C ALA A 254 -18.39 12.03 2.15
N ALA A 255 -18.16 13.26 1.68
CA ALA A 255 -19.08 13.95 0.78
C ALA A 255 -19.24 13.23 -0.57
N LEU A 256 -18.15 12.69 -1.13
CA LEU A 256 -18.20 11.90 -2.36
C LEU A 256 -19.02 10.62 -2.16
N ARG A 257 -18.80 9.91 -1.06
CA ARG A 257 -19.53 8.69 -0.70
C ARG A 257 -21.04 8.96 -0.55
N ALA A 258 -21.41 10.07 0.10
CA ALA A 258 -22.82 10.46 0.26
C ALA A 258 -23.51 10.74 -1.08
N ARG A 259 -22.81 11.35 -2.03
CA ARG A 259 -23.31 11.61 -3.39
C ARG A 259 -23.46 10.35 -4.22
N GLY A 260 -22.51 9.41 -4.15
CA GLY A 260 -22.57 8.13 -4.85
C GLY A 260 -23.67 7.20 -4.33
N GLY A 261 -23.94 7.19 -3.02
CA GLY A 261 -25.03 6.43 -2.41
C GLY A 261 -26.44 6.96 -2.72
N GLY A 262 -26.55 8.20 -3.24
CA GLY A 262 -27.84 8.78 -3.68
C GLY A 262 -28.29 8.25 -5.04
N SER A 263 -27.39 7.92 -5.94
CA SER A 263 -27.73 7.44 -7.29
C SER A 263 -28.25 5.99 -7.30
N ASP A 264 -27.76 5.13 -6.41
CA ASP A 264 -28.23 3.75 -6.30
C ASP A 264 -29.63 3.62 -5.68
N ARG A 265 -30.00 4.54 -4.76
CA ARG A 265 -31.34 4.54 -4.15
C ARG A 265 -32.43 5.06 -5.09
N SER A 266 -32.08 5.84 -6.11
CA SER A 266 -33.05 6.30 -7.11
C SER A 266 -33.29 5.25 -8.19
N ALA A 267 -32.29 4.43 -8.54
CA ALA A 267 -32.40 3.35 -9.50
C ALA A 267 -33.26 2.19 -8.96
N SER A 268 -33.17 1.86 -7.66
CA SER A 268 -33.99 0.81 -7.05
C SER A 268 -35.47 1.17 -6.87
N ARG A 269 -35.80 2.48 -6.72
CA ARG A 269 -37.20 2.95 -6.68
C ARG A 269 -37.86 3.04 -8.03
N GLY A 270 -37.10 3.13 -9.13
CA GLY A 270 -37.61 3.12 -10.50
C GLY A 270 -37.96 1.73 -11.04
N ALA A 271 -37.39 0.67 -10.46
CA ALA A 271 -37.59 -0.71 -10.90
C ALA A 271 -38.84 -1.38 -10.29
N GLU A 272 -39.42 -0.86 -9.22
CA GLU A 272 -40.61 -1.42 -8.57
C GLU A 272 -41.95 -0.92 -9.16
N SER A 273 -41.93 0.01 -10.11
CA SER A 273 -43.17 0.58 -10.69
C SER A 273 -43.57 0.03 -12.06
N VAL A 274 -42.90 -0.99 -12.57
CA VAL A 274 -43.26 -1.62 -13.87
C VAL A 274 -43.44 -3.14 -13.73
N GLN A 275 -44.46 -3.54 -12.99
CA GLN A 275 -45.04 -4.89 -13.15
C GLN A 275 -46.53 -4.88 -12.83
N SER A 276 -47.35 -4.47 -13.77
CA SER A 276 -48.73 -4.92 -13.88
C SER A 276 -49.24 -4.74 -15.33
N VAL A 277 -48.95 -5.76 -16.16
CA VAL A 277 -49.66 -5.91 -17.42
C VAL A 277 -50.49 -7.18 -17.30
N PRO A 278 -51.83 -7.14 -17.46
CA PRO A 278 -52.73 -8.30 -17.34
C PRO A 278 -52.58 -9.22 -18.54
N ARG A 279 -52.49 -10.53 -18.29
CA ARG A 279 -52.64 -11.57 -19.34
C ARG A 279 -54.07 -11.55 -19.83
N ILE A 280 -54.25 -11.31 -21.11
CA ILE A 280 -55.47 -11.61 -21.85
C ILE A 280 -55.38 -13.03 -22.39
N ARG A 281 -56.49 -13.76 -22.31
CA ARG A 281 -56.73 -15.18 -22.65
C ARG A 281 -56.39 -15.56 -24.08
#